data_efe39bb7d25225bca42b6dfd00aea7b3
#
_entry.id   efe39bb7d25225bca42b6dfd00aea7b3
#
_cell.length_a   1.000
_cell.length_b   1.000
_cell.length_c   1.000
_cell.angle_alpha   90.00
_cell.angle_beta   90.00
_cell.angle_gamma   90.00
#
_symmetry.space_group_name_H-M   'P 1'
#
loop_
_entity.id
_entity.type
_entity.pdbx_description
1 polymer ?
#
loop_
_entity_poly.entity_id
_entity_poly.type
_entity_poly.pdbx_seq_one_letter_code
_entity_poly.pdbx_strand_id
1 'polypeptide(L)'
;MKSDGRSGKKGLHLDPRGQARMVDVGGKAPTRRRAVARGRVRLNPEAYEALATGRLSKGDALAVARIAGILAAKKTPELVPLAHPLPLASVEVDCLLAPRAREVVVTATVTTIAPTGVEMEALTAVSAACLAIYDMTKSLDRSIAIREIVLLEKTGGRSGPYRREGASGSGGGVVARSGAGKR
;
A
#
# COMPACT_ATOMS: atom_id res chain seq x y z
N MET A 1 -23.78 26.56 -36.93
CA MET A 1 -23.04 26.51 -35.67
C MET A 1 -23.47 25.24 -34.94
N LYS A 2 -22.63 24.19 -34.95
CA LYS A 2 -22.89 22.94 -34.21
C LYS A 2 -22.31 23.10 -32.83
N SER A 3 -23.14 23.02 -31.78
CA SER A 3 -22.73 23.04 -30.40
C SER A 3 -22.02 21.74 -30.05
N ASP A 4 -20.78 21.84 -29.70
CA ASP A 4 -19.89 20.75 -29.28
C ASP A 4 -20.32 20.27 -27.89
N GLY A 5 -21.07 19.18 -27.86
CA GLY A 5 -21.60 18.55 -26.65
C GLY A 5 -20.50 17.78 -25.87
N ARG A 6 -19.56 18.47 -25.26
CA ARG A 6 -18.70 17.86 -24.23
C ARG A 6 -19.52 17.64 -22.97
N SER A 7 -20.18 16.49 -22.89
CA SER A 7 -20.67 15.95 -21.61
C SER A 7 -19.50 15.71 -20.65
N GLY A 8 -19.12 16.78 -19.93
CA GLY A 8 -18.16 16.68 -18.85
C GLY A 8 -18.72 15.75 -17.79
N LYS A 9 -18.05 14.59 -17.53
CA LYS A 9 -18.28 13.80 -16.33
C LYS A 9 -18.13 14.74 -15.14
N LYS A 10 -19.25 15.21 -14.55
CA LYS A 10 -19.21 15.97 -13.28
C LYS A 10 -18.37 15.16 -12.30
N GLY A 11 -17.27 15.75 -11.81
CA GLY A 11 -16.37 15.11 -10.87
C GLY A 11 -17.15 14.64 -9.64
N LEU A 12 -17.20 13.34 -9.41
CA LEU A 12 -17.94 12.72 -8.30
C LEU A 12 -17.53 13.29 -6.92
N HIS A 13 -16.36 13.92 -6.83
CA HIS A 13 -15.76 14.47 -5.62
C HIS A 13 -15.85 16.01 -5.52
N LEU A 14 -16.67 16.64 -6.34
CA LEU A 14 -16.91 18.08 -6.27
C LEU A 14 -18.39 18.36 -6.00
N ASP A 15 -18.64 19.38 -5.17
CA ASP A 15 -19.96 19.93 -4.98
C ASP A 15 -20.36 20.87 -6.18
N PRO A 16 -21.60 21.40 -6.22
CA PRO A 16 -22.01 22.34 -7.28
C PRO A 16 -21.16 23.63 -7.35
N ARG A 17 -20.42 23.96 -6.29
CA ARG A 17 -19.53 25.13 -6.21
C ARG A 17 -18.08 24.79 -6.58
N GLY A 18 -17.80 23.52 -6.98
CA GLY A 18 -16.46 23.07 -7.34
C GLY A 18 -15.56 22.76 -6.13
N GLN A 19 -16.12 22.65 -4.93
CA GLN A 19 -15.36 22.31 -3.73
C GLN A 19 -15.30 20.80 -3.53
N ALA A 20 -14.18 20.32 -2.96
CA ALA A 20 -13.98 18.92 -2.66
C ALA A 20 -15.03 18.41 -1.64
N ARG A 21 -15.63 17.27 -1.94
CA ARG A 21 -16.54 16.57 -1.01
C ARG A 21 -16.31 15.06 -1.05
N MET A 22 -16.58 14.39 0.04
CA MET A 22 -16.62 12.94 0.08
C MET A 22 -17.84 12.43 -0.72
N VAL A 23 -17.63 11.41 -1.56
CA VAL A 23 -18.70 10.83 -2.40
C VAL A 23 -19.72 10.13 -1.52
N ASP A 24 -21.02 10.39 -1.78
CA ASP A 24 -22.08 9.61 -1.16
C ASP A 24 -22.09 8.18 -1.71
N VAL A 25 -21.95 7.21 -0.82
CA VAL A 25 -22.00 5.77 -1.11
C VAL A 25 -23.18 5.07 -0.47
N GLY A 26 -24.06 5.81 0.24
CA GLY A 26 -25.19 5.24 1.00
C GLY A 26 -26.18 4.44 0.16
N GLY A 27 -26.36 4.79 -1.10
CA GLY A 27 -27.23 4.06 -2.05
C GLY A 27 -26.55 2.89 -2.78
N LYS A 28 -25.30 2.53 -2.45
CA LYS A 28 -24.59 1.42 -3.10
C LYS A 28 -24.63 0.17 -2.24
N ALA A 29 -25.03 -0.95 -2.83
CA ALA A 29 -24.95 -2.25 -2.16
C ALA A 29 -23.49 -2.58 -1.80
N PRO A 30 -23.22 -3.08 -0.57
CA PRO A 30 -21.92 -3.59 -0.21
C PRO A 30 -21.54 -4.79 -1.08
N THR A 31 -20.31 -4.81 -1.57
CA THR A 31 -19.74 -5.93 -2.33
C THR A 31 -18.34 -6.25 -1.81
N ARG A 32 -17.87 -7.47 -2.05
CA ARG A 32 -16.50 -7.84 -1.71
C ARG A 32 -15.51 -6.97 -2.49
N ARG A 33 -14.58 -6.38 -1.76
CA ARG A 33 -13.52 -5.53 -2.29
C ARG A 33 -12.17 -6.09 -1.90
N ARG A 34 -11.23 -6.06 -2.82
CA ARG A 34 -9.84 -6.40 -2.57
C ARG A 34 -8.96 -5.41 -3.32
N ALA A 35 -7.90 -4.97 -2.67
CA ALA A 35 -6.84 -4.18 -3.29
C ALA A 35 -5.48 -4.73 -2.88
N VAL A 36 -4.52 -4.66 -3.79
CA VAL A 36 -3.11 -5.00 -3.57
C VAL A 36 -2.26 -3.81 -3.99
N ALA A 37 -1.41 -3.35 -3.08
CA ALA A 37 -0.43 -2.31 -3.34
C ALA A 37 0.98 -2.82 -3.09
N ARG A 38 1.97 -2.16 -3.70
CA ARG A 38 3.40 -2.47 -3.53
C ARG A 38 4.20 -1.20 -3.37
N GLY A 39 5.27 -1.28 -2.55
CA GLY A 39 6.34 -0.29 -2.47
C GLY A 39 7.70 -0.96 -2.41
N ARG A 40 8.76 -0.19 -2.60
CA ARG A 40 10.14 -0.65 -2.53
C ARG A 40 10.96 0.31 -1.68
N VAL A 41 11.80 -0.24 -0.80
CA VAL A 41 12.77 0.53 -0.03
C VAL A 41 14.15 0.07 -0.44
N ARG A 42 14.90 0.95 -1.12
CA ARG A 42 16.29 0.70 -1.50
C ARG A 42 17.23 1.16 -0.41
N LEU A 43 18.18 0.30 -0.08
CA LEU A 43 19.17 0.49 0.97
C LEU A 43 20.60 0.43 0.39
N ASN A 44 21.55 1.05 1.09
CA ASN A 44 22.97 0.82 0.84
C ASN A 44 23.37 -0.62 1.24
N PRO A 45 24.56 -1.12 0.86
CA PRO A 45 24.99 -2.49 1.20
C PRO A 45 25.00 -2.80 2.69
N GLU A 46 25.45 -1.87 3.51
CA GLU A 46 25.58 -2.05 4.97
C GLU A 46 24.22 -2.18 5.65
N ALA A 47 23.32 -1.24 5.41
CA ALA A 47 21.97 -1.25 5.98
C ALA A 47 21.16 -2.46 5.49
N TYR A 48 21.32 -2.83 4.21
CA TYR A 48 20.65 -4.02 3.67
C TYR A 48 21.12 -5.30 4.37
N GLU A 49 22.45 -5.48 4.51
CA GLU A 49 23.03 -6.65 5.18
C GLU A 49 22.63 -6.73 6.65
N ALA A 50 22.71 -5.60 7.38
CA ALA A 50 22.30 -5.54 8.78
C ALA A 50 20.81 -5.91 8.95
N LEU A 51 19.94 -5.42 8.08
CA LEU A 51 18.52 -5.76 8.05
C LEU A 51 18.31 -7.25 7.70
N ALA A 52 18.97 -7.74 6.65
CA ALA A 52 18.81 -9.11 6.18
C ALA A 52 19.28 -10.15 7.19
N THR A 53 20.31 -9.85 7.98
CA THR A 53 20.87 -10.74 9.00
C THR A 53 20.27 -10.51 10.39
N GLY A 54 19.40 -9.53 10.58
CA GLY A 54 18.78 -9.21 11.87
C GLY A 54 19.73 -8.54 12.86
N ARG A 55 20.75 -7.83 12.38
CA ARG A 55 21.76 -7.14 13.20
C ARG A 55 21.47 -5.65 13.40
N LEU A 56 20.26 -5.20 13.11
CA LEU A 56 19.86 -3.82 13.39
C LEU A 56 19.77 -3.57 14.90
N SER A 57 20.35 -2.47 15.37
CA SER A 57 20.31 -2.07 16.79
C SER A 57 18.89 -1.83 17.31
N LYS A 58 17.95 -1.45 16.43
CA LYS A 58 16.53 -1.22 16.74
C LYS A 58 15.68 -2.50 16.70
N GLY A 59 16.25 -3.68 16.41
CA GLY A 59 15.54 -4.94 16.37
C GLY A 59 14.98 -5.32 14.99
N ASP A 60 13.89 -6.11 14.94
CA ASP A 60 13.33 -6.66 13.71
C ASP A 60 12.52 -5.61 12.93
N ALA A 61 13.20 -4.97 11.95
CA ALA A 61 12.59 -3.96 11.10
C ALA A 61 11.43 -4.48 10.25
N LEU A 62 11.46 -5.75 9.83
CA LEU A 62 10.40 -6.33 9.00
C LEU A 62 9.14 -6.62 9.82
N ALA A 63 9.28 -7.05 11.06
CA ALA A 63 8.17 -7.21 11.99
C ALA A 63 7.51 -5.85 12.30
N VAL A 64 8.32 -4.83 12.63
CA VAL A 64 7.85 -3.46 12.88
C VAL A 64 7.12 -2.90 11.66
N ALA A 65 7.67 -3.08 10.45
CA ALA A 65 7.05 -2.62 9.21
C ALA A 65 5.68 -3.26 8.97
N ARG A 66 5.53 -4.56 9.21
CA ARG A 66 4.26 -5.28 9.11
C ARG A 66 3.20 -4.67 10.02
N ILE A 67 3.53 -4.49 11.29
CA ILE A 67 2.60 -3.91 12.26
C ILE A 67 2.25 -2.47 11.91
N ALA A 68 3.23 -1.66 11.51
CA ALA A 68 3.00 -0.28 11.08
C ALA A 68 2.04 -0.20 9.90
N GLY A 69 2.22 -1.06 8.89
CA GLY A 69 1.33 -1.12 7.72
C GLY A 69 -0.10 -1.52 8.10
N ILE A 70 -0.28 -2.55 8.93
CA ILE A 70 -1.59 -2.98 9.40
C ILE A 70 -2.30 -1.87 10.19
N LEU A 71 -1.59 -1.19 11.08
CA LEU A 71 -2.15 -0.07 11.86
C LEU A 71 -2.54 1.10 10.96
N ALA A 72 -1.69 1.44 9.98
CA ALA A 72 -1.94 2.54 9.06
C ALA A 72 -3.15 2.29 8.15
N ALA A 73 -3.35 1.06 7.65
CA ALA A 73 -4.55 0.69 6.91
C ALA A 73 -5.83 1.01 7.70
N LYS A 74 -5.86 0.69 9.00
CA LYS A 74 -7.01 0.96 9.89
C LYS A 74 -7.23 2.44 10.16
N LYS A 75 -6.21 3.28 9.94
CA LYS A 75 -6.23 4.73 10.15
C LYS A 75 -6.32 5.53 8.86
N THR A 76 -6.57 4.90 7.73
CA THR A 76 -6.64 5.57 6.43
C THR A 76 -7.57 6.79 6.41
N PRO A 77 -8.80 6.77 6.97
CA PRO A 77 -9.67 7.94 6.96
C PRO A 77 -9.16 9.11 7.83
N GLU A 78 -8.26 8.86 8.78
CA GLU A 78 -7.59 9.91 9.56
C GLU A 78 -6.47 10.61 8.74
N LEU A 79 -5.92 9.94 7.73
CA LEU A 79 -4.77 10.39 6.93
C LEU A 79 -5.20 10.94 5.56
N VAL A 80 -6.27 10.39 4.98
CA VAL A 80 -6.76 10.72 3.64
C VAL A 80 -8.15 11.36 3.78
N PRO A 81 -8.27 12.69 3.63
CA PRO A 81 -9.47 13.45 4.06
C PRO A 81 -10.79 13.00 3.43
N LEU A 82 -10.76 12.48 2.20
CA LEU A 82 -11.97 12.04 1.49
C LEU A 82 -12.17 10.51 1.52
N ALA A 83 -11.35 9.77 2.25
CA ALA A 83 -11.54 8.34 2.42
C ALA A 83 -12.69 8.05 3.40
N HIS A 84 -13.49 7.03 3.07
CA HIS A 84 -14.57 6.58 3.95
C HIS A 84 -14.00 5.73 5.08
N PRO A 85 -14.55 5.79 6.31
CA PRO A 85 -14.24 4.82 7.35
C PRO A 85 -14.84 3.46 6.98
N LEU A 86 -14.00 2.47 6.74
CA LEU A 86 -14.43 1.15 6.28
C LEU A 86 -14.13 0.05 7.30
N PRO A 87 -15.06 -0.90 7.51
CA PRO A 87 -14.79 -2.09 8.31
C PRO A 87 -13.89 -3.04 7.52
N LEU A 88 -12.60 -3.09 7.82
CA LEU A 88 -11.66 -3.96 7.13
C LEU A 88 -11.81 -5.41 7.60
N ALA A 89 -11.98 -6.34 6.65
CA ALA A 89 -12.08 -7.77 6.93
C ALA A 89 -10.70 -8.41 7.13
N SER A 90 -9.71 -8.02 6.31
CA SER A 90 -8.32 -8.43 6.50
C SER A 90 -7.34 -7.36 5.97
N VAL A 91 -6.17 -7.32 6.60
CA VAL A 91 -5.00 -6.56 6.15
C VAL A 91 -3.79 -7.47 6.29
N GLU A 92 -3.16 -7.79 5.17
CA GLU A 92 -1.93 -8.58 5.10
C GLU A 92 -0.81 -7.67 4.59
N VAL A 93 0.34 -7.68 5.25
CA VAL A 93 1.52 -6.92 4.84
C VAL A 93 2.71 -7.85 4.81
N ASP A 94 3.28 -8.03 3.63
CA ASP A 94 4.48 -8.82 3.40
C ASP A 94 5.68 -7.92 3.11
N CYS A 95 6.84 -8.30 3.66
CA CYS A 95 8.11 -7.64 3.44
C CYS A 95 9.12 -8.68 2.95
N LEU A 96 9.50 -8.61 1.69
CA LEU A 96 10.39 -9.57 1.05
C LEU A 96 11.72 -8.92 0.69
N LEU A 97 12.82 -9.65 0.92
CA LEU A 97 14.16 -9.20 0.58
C LEU A 97 14.45 -9.45 -0.90
N ALA A 98 14.98 -8.44 -1.60
CA ALA A 98 15.45 -8.52 -2.98
C ALA A 98 16.98 -8.28 -3.01
N PRO A 99 17.83 -9.32 -2.82
CA PRO A 99 19.27 -9.15 -2.61
C PRO A 99 20.00 -8.46 -3.76
N ARG A 100 19.67 -8.81 -5.01
CA ARG A 100 20.33 -8.22 -6.19
C ARG A 100 20.12 -6.71 -6.30
N ALA A 101 18.93 -6.24 -5.92
CA ALA A 101 18.58 -4.83 -5.95
C ALA A 101 18.92 -4.11 -4.64
N ARG A 102 19.23 -4.85 -3.57
CA ARG A 102 19.33 -4.34 -2.19
C ARG A 102 18.07 -3.57 -1.80
N GLU A 103 16.93 -4.17 -2.06
CA GLU A 103 15.63 -3.60 -1.76
C GLU A 103 14.82 -4.50 -0.82
N VAL A 104 13.96 -3.86 -0.02
CA VAL A 104 12.84 -4.53 0.62
C VAL A 104 11.60 -4.24 -0.21
N VAL A 105 10.95 -5.29 -0.70
CA VAL A 105 9.67 -5.20 -1.41
C VAL A 105 8.56 -5.37 -0.41
N VAL A 106 7.77 -4.34 -0.23
CA VAL A 106 6.59 -4.33 0.64
C VAL A 106 5.35 -4.53 -0.21
N THR A 107 4.50 -5.48 0.15
CA THR A 107 3.21 -5.71 -0.49
C THR A 107 2.11 -5.71 0.56
N ALA A 108 1.04 -4.97 0.34
CA ALA A 108 -0.14 -5.01 1.20
C ALA A 108 -1.36 -5.48 0.42
N THR A 109 -2.10 -6.44 0.99
CA THR A 109 -3.40 -6.90 0.52
C THR A 109 -4.46 -6.53 1.55
N VAL A 110 -5.48 -5.80 1.11
CA VAL A 110 -6.60 -5.39 1.97
C VAL A 110 -7.91 -5.89 1.39
N THR A 111 -8.79 -6.41 2.26
CA THR A 111 -10.13 -6.87 1.86
C THR A 111 -11.21 -6.30 2.78
N THR A 112 -12.40 -6.11 2.21
CA THR A 112 -13.61 -5.72 2.95
C THR A 112 -14.87 -6.15 2.21
N ILE A 113 -16.03 -6.01 2.86
CA ILE A 113 -17.34 -6.00 2.24
C ILE A 113 -17.93 -4.61 2.47
N ALA A 114 -17.91 -3.75 1.43
CA ALA A 114 -18.26 -2.34 1.56
C ALA A 114 -18.80 -1.75 0.24
N PRO A 115 -19.46 -0.59 0.29
CA PRO A 115 -19.98 0.09 -0.91
C PRO A 115 -18.87 0.77 -1.74
N THR A 116 -17.63 0.89 -1.20
CA THR A 116 -16.48 1.48 -1.91
C THR A 116 -15.24 0.59 -1.81
N GLY A 117 -14.19 0.91 -2.60
CA GLY A 117 -12.95 0.14 -2.64
C GLY A 117 -12.01 0.41 -1.47
N VAL A 118 -10.97 -0.41 -1.34
CA VAL A 118 -9.94 -0.35 -0.28
C VAL A 118 -8.54 -0.04 -0.85
N GLU A 119 -8.51 0.66 -1.97
CA GLU A 119 -7.26 1.03 -2.64
C GLU A 119 -6.39 1.93 -1.75
N MET A 120 -7.02 2.89 -1.05
CA MET A 120 -6.31 3.83 -0.18
C MET A 120 -5.77 3.13 1.06
N GLU A 121 -6.50 2.19 1.63
CA GLU A 121 -6.06 1.36 2.75
C GLU A 121 -4.82 0.55 2.39
N ALA A 122 -4.78 -0.05 1.20
CA ALA A 122 -3.62 -0.81 0.72
C ALA A 122 -2.40 0.10 0.47
N LEU A 123 -2.60 1.27 -0.15
CA LEU A 123 -1.54 2.24 -0.41
C LEU A 123 -0.99 2.83 0.90
N THR A 124 -1.86 3.18 1.85
CA THR A 124 -1.48 3.69 3.17
C THR A 124 -0.69 2.66 3.96
N ALA A 125 -1.11 1.38 3.92
CA ALA A 125 -0.38 0.28 4.56
C ALA A 125 1.05 0.16 4.03
N VAL A 126 1.23 0.15 2.71
CA VAL A 126 2.56 0.08 2.08
C VAL A 126 3.40 1.29 2.44
N SER A 127 2.82 2.49 2.40
CA SER A 127 3.54 3.74 2.71
C SER A 127 4.10 3.72 4.13
N ALA A 128 3.27 3.36 5.11
CA ALA A 128 3.68 3.30 6.52
C ALA A 128 4.72 2.19 6.77
N ALA A 129 4.57 1.02 6.14
CA ALA A 129 5.56 -0.05 6.24
C ALA A 129 6.92 0.36 5.66
N CYS A 130 6.94 1.05 4.52
CA CYS A 130 8.16 1.61 3.93
C CYS A 130 8.82 2.65 4.84
N LEU A 131 8.02 3.55 5.45
CA LEU A 131 8.52 4.53 6.42
C LEU A 131 9.08 3.88 7.68
N ALA A 132 8.48 2.78 8.15
CA ALA A 132 9.00 2.03 9.28
C ALA A 132 10.38 1.40 8.97
N ILE A 133 10.56 0.81 7.79
CA ILE A 133 11.86 0.31 7.34
C ILE A 133 12.87 1.45 7.28
N TYR A 134 12.49 2.59 6.72
CA TYR A 134 13.32 3.79 6.68
C TYR A 134 13.80 4.19 8.09
N ASP A 135 12.86 4.34 9.04
CA ASP A 135 13.20 4.74 10.42
C ASP A 135 14.14 3.73 11.11
N MET A 136 13.90 2.44 10.89
CA MET A 136 14.71 1.37 11.51
C MET A 136 16.13 1.29 10.96
N THR A 137 16.37 1.77 9.73
CA THR A 137 17.67 1.64 9.04
C THR A 137 18.42 2.95 8.85
N LYS A 138 17.80 4.12 9.08
CA LYS A 138 18.37 5.45 8.80
C LYS A 138 19.68 5.78 9.50
N SER A 139 20.01 5.09 10.60
CA SER A 139 21.29 5.26 11.28
C SER A 139 22.49 4.69 10.50
N LEU A 140 22.24 3.70 9.62
CA LEU A 140 23.26 3.04 8.78
C LEU A 140 23.24 3.58 7.32
N ASP A 141 22.15 4.21 6.92
CA ASP A 141 21.98 4.69 5.54
C ASP A 141 21.25 6.03 5.51
N ARG A 142 21.89 7.06 4.97
CA ARG A 142 21.26 8.37 4.74
C ARG A 142 20.74 8.52 3.30
N SER A 143 21.01 7.53 2.44
CA SER A 143 20.61 7.54 1.02
C SER A 143 19.38 6.67 0.73
N ILE A 144 18.67 6.23 1.75
CA ILE A 144 17.47 5.39 1.61
C ILE A 144 16.49 6.03 0.66
N ALA A 145 15.96 5.25 -0.28
CA ALA A 145 14.94 5.69 -1.20
C ALA A 145 13.69 4.80 -1.11
N ILE A 146 12.57 5.41 -0.74
CA ILE A 146 11.26 4.79 -0.90
C ILE A 146 10.83 5.00 -2.35
N ARG A 147 10.55 3.91 -3.06
CA ARG A 147 10.26 3.92 -4.49
C ARG A 147 8.97 3.19 -4.81
N GLU A 148 8.35 3.57 -5.91
CA GLU A 148 7.31 2.81 -6.58
C GLU A 148 6.12 2.41 -5.67
N ILE A 149 5.60 3.31 -4.83
CA ILE A 149 4.35 3.06 -4.12
C ILE A 149 3.21 3.08 -5.14
N VAL A 150 2.67 1.90 -5.46
CA VAL A 150 1.71 1.72 -6.55
C VAL A 150 0.61 0.73 -6.20
N LEU A 151 -0.58 0.98 -6.74
CA LEU A 151 -1.64 -0.02 -6.79
C LEU A 151 -1.32 -1.06 -7.86
N LEU A 152 -1.30 -2.35 -7.50
CA LEU A 152 -1.08 -3.45 -8.42
C LEU A 152 -2.38 -3.99 -8.99
N GLU A 153 -3.36 -4.22 -8.13
CA GLU A 153 -4.68 -4.70 -8.55
C GLU A 153 -5.78 -4.24 -7.59
N LYS A 154 -6.98 -4.19 -8.12
CA LYS A 154 -8.20 -4.11 -7.31
C LYS A 154 -9.29 -4.95 -7.94
N THR A 155 -10.19 -5.46 -7.11
CA THR A 155 -11.38 -6.19 -7.56
C THR A 155 -12.62 -5.71 -6.81
N GLY A 156 -13.76 -5.89 -7.47
CA GLY A 156 -15.07 -5.47 -6.97
C GLY A 156 -15.46 -4.05 -7.41
N GLY A 157 -16.78 -3.79 -7.35
CA GLY A 157 -17.39 -2.50 -7.71
C GLY A 157 -17.69 -2.31 -9.19
N ARG A 158 -18.38 -1.20 -9.50
CA ARG A 158 -18.89 -0.89 -10.83
C ARG A 158 -17.79 -0.69 -11.89
N SER A 159 -16.62 -0.19 -11.49
CA SER A 159 -15.50 0.05 -12.42
C SER A 159 -14.75 -1.23 -12.82
N GLY A 160 -15.22 -2.39 -12.35
CA GLY A 160 -14.59 -3.67 -12.66
C GLY A 160 -13.19 -3.84 -12.06
N PRO A 161 -12.52 -4.95 -12.41
CA PRO A 161 -11.17 -5.23 -11.97
C PRO A 161 -10.17 -4.29 -12.64
N TYR A 162 -9.11 -3.95 -11.91
CA TYR A 162 -7.93 -3.28 -12.41
C TYR A 162 -6.71 -4.13 -12.12
N ARG A 163 -5.82 -4.24 -13.07
CA ARG A 163 -4.49 -4.82 -12.91
C ARG A 163 -3.45 -3.94 -13.60
N ARG A 164 -2.40 -3.61 -12.87
CA ARG A 164 -1.31 -2.80 -13.40
C ARG A 164 -0.50 -3.62 -14.41
N GLU A 165 -0.31 -3.10 -15.61
CA GLU A 165 0.57 -3.70 -16.61
C GLU A 165 2.02 -3.75 -16.10
N GLY A 166 2.73 -4.83 -16.40
CA GLY A 166 4.12 -5.03 -15.94
C GLY A 166 4.27 -5.45 -14.47
N ALA A 167 3.17 -5.67 -13.73
CA ALA A 167 3.23 -6.11 -12.34
C ALA A 167 3.80 -7.53 -12.15
N SER A 168 3.82 -8.34 -13.21
CA SER A 168 4.21 -9.76 -13.20
C SER A 168 5.69 -10.03 -13.51
N GLY A 169 6.54 -9.01 -13.64
CA GLY A 169 7.89 -9.17 -14.20
C GLY A 169 9.02 -8.55 -13.40
N SER A 170 9.29 -9.01 -12.18
CA SER A 170 10.63 -8.91 -11.59
C SER A 170 10.80 -9.90 -10.43
N GLY A 171 10.55 -11.18 -10.71
CA GLY A 171 10.89 -12.31 -9.85
C GLY A 171 12.39 -12.61 -9.90
N GLY A 172 13.25 -11.65 -9.59
CA GLY A 172 14.64 -11.91 -9.29
C GLY A 172 14.77 -12.33 -7.84
N GLY A 173 14.84 -13.64 -7.58
CA GLY A 173 15.28 -14.25 -6.33
C GLY A 173 14.77 -13.59 -5.03
N VAL A 174 13.47 -13.67 -4.77
CA VAL A 174 12.89 -13.19 -3.52
C VAL A 174 12.98 -14.31 -2.48
N VAL A 175 13.66 -14.06 -1.38
CA VAL A 175 13.82 -15.03 -0.27
C VAL A 175 12.84 -14.64 0.83
N ALA A 176 11.89 -15.52 1.12
CA ALA A 176 11.05 -15.40 2.32
C ALA A 176 11.84 -15.87 3.53
N ARG A 177 11.92 -15.07 4.61
CA ARG A 177 12.34 -15.56 5.91
C ARG A 177 11.21 -16.40 6.50
N SER A 178 11.36 -17.72 6.48
CA SER A 178 10.57 -18.59 7.33
C SER A 178 11.05 -18.36 8.77
N GLY A 179 10.17 -17.88 9.63
CA GLY A 179 10.43 -17.83 11.06
C GLY A 179 10.58 -19.25 11.59
N ALA A 180 11.82 -19.71 11.72
CA ALA A 180 12.11 -20.91 12.48
C ALA A 180 12.08 -20.55 13.97
N GLY A 181 10.90 -20.69 14.58
CA GLY A 181 10.80 -20.84 16.01
C GLY A 181 11.49 -22.15 16.42
N LYS A 182 12.59 -22.03 17.14
CA LYS A 182 13.04 -23.12 18.02
C LYS A 182 12.83 -22.66 19.46
N ARG A 183 12.20 -23.53 20.18
CA ARG A 183 11.84 -23.53 21.59
C ARG A 183 13.01 -23.14 22.49
#